data_ac66d6859013439b7e0214d70a548f01
#
_entry.id   ac66d6859013439b7e0214d70a548f01
#
_cell.length_a   1.000
_cell.length_b   1.000
_cell.length_c   1.000
_cell.angle_alpha   90.00
_cell.angle_beta   90.00
_cell.angle_gamma   90.00
#
_symmetry.space_group_name_H-M   'P 1'
#
loop_
_entity.id
_entity.type
_entity.pdbx_description
1 polymer ?
#
loop_
_entity_poly.entity_id
_entity_poly.type
_entity_poly.pdbx_seq_one_letter_code
_entity_poly.pdbx_strand_id
1 'polypeptide(L)'
;MTAPATILHHQTYSIADAESARVRRARRRQLGKVVRTLLAAAIALLFFFPIFWWALNSIKPTTEIFRLPPSFSFAPTLNWYRVVLGHADPTQFNVDQGGATSAGSGVTKFYSIPYLRNSFLVGGVSTLLVLLLATPAAYALSRFRMRRRKDIAFWILSQRMMPPVVAAFPLFTIFRKLDWLDTYQGLILVHTAINAPLAVLLLLSFFDEVPRELDDAAMVDGASRFGAFRQVVLNYVRGGLAATAVLAFIFSWNEFLLSLVLTTGRIQTVPVASSTFTTAFATEWGYLAALGTSSIIPIFVFILLVQRHLVRGLTLGAVK
;
A
#
# COMPACT_ATOMS: atom_id res chain seq x y z
N MET A 1 -85.40 -1.25 21.27
CA MET A 1 -84.00 -1.73 21.21
C MET A 1 -83.18 -0.81 20.31
N THR A 2 -82.55 0.19 20.83
CA THR A 2 -81.81 1.19 20.08
C THR A 2 -80.30 0.85 20.21
N ALA A 3 -79.66 0.64 19.06
CA ALA A 3 -78.23 0.39 18.97
C ALA A 3 -77.41 1.70 19.18
N PRO A 4 -76.32 1.68 19.89
CA PRO A 4 -75.51 2.89 20.09
C PRO A 4 -74.64 3.14 18.84
N ALA A 5 -74.68 4.38 18.35
CA ALA A 5 -73.82 4.87 17.29
C ALA A 5 -72.39 4.97 17.77
N THR A 6 -71.48 4.17 17.16
CA THR A 6 -70.06 4.24 17.37
C THR A 6 -69.52 5.49 16.67
N ILE A 7 -69.11 6.53 17.46
CA ILE A 7 -68.48 7.74 16.97
C ILE A 7 -67.04 7.38 16.63
N LEU A 8 -66.74 7.28 15.36
CA LEU A 8 -65.39 7.19 14.85
C LEU A 8 -64.70 8.57 14.97
N HIS A 9 -63.86 8.75 15.96
CA HIS A 9 -62.95 9.90 16.07
C HIS A 9 -61.92 9.83 14.91
N HIS A 10 -62.24 10.43 13.76
CA HIS A 10 -61.24 10.77 12.78
C HIS A 10 -60.31 11.87 13.36
N GLN A 11 -59.12 11.47 13.79
CA GLN A 11 -58.08 12.43 14.06
C GLN A 11 -57.68 13.12 12.73
N THR A 12 -58.20 14.35 12.57
CA THR A 12 -57.76 15.26 11.49
C THR A 12 -56.32 15.66 11.77
N TYR A 13 -55.37 14.91 11.21
CA TYR A 13 -53.96 15.36 11.19
C TYR A 13 -53.93 16.66 10.38
N SER A 14 -53.62 17.78 11.06
CA SER A 14 -53.44 19.09 10.42
C SER A 14 -52.31 19.02 9.42
N ILE A 15 -52.50 19.58 8.22
CA ILE A 15 -51.45 19.73 7.19
C ILE A 15 -50.20 20.38 7.79
N ALA A 16 -50.39 21.30 8.73
CA ALA A 16 -49.30 21.98 9.48
C ALA A 16 -48.50 20.99 10.33
N ASP A 17 -49.11 19.97 10.93
CA ASP A 17 -48.38 18.95 11.72
C ASP A 17 -47.55 18.02 10.83
N ALA A 18 -48.09 17.70 9.66
CA ALA A 18 -47.34 16.89 8.68
C ALA A 18 -46.14 17.65 8.10
N GLU A 19 -46.31 18.94 7.85
CA GLU A 19 -45.25 19.82 7.35
C GLU A 19 -44.12 20.04 8.42
N SER A 20 -44.52 20.28 9.67
CA SER A 20 -43.58 20.39 10.80
C SER A 20 -42.80 19.10 11.03
N ALA A 21 -43.45 17.93 10.91
CA ALA A 21 -42.79 16.62 11.02
C ALA A 21 -41.81 16.36 9.85
N ARG A 22 -42.11 16.80 8.63
CA ARG A 22 -41.22 16.74 7.47
C ARG A 22 -39.97 17.61 7.69
N VAL A 23 -40.14 18.84 8.15
CA VAL A 23 -39.02 19.77 8.44
C VAL A 23 -38.12 19.19 9.55
N ARG A 24 -38.71 18.68 10.64
CA ARG A 24 -37.95 18.03 11.73
C ARG A 24 -37.18 16.78 11.24
N ARG A 25 -37.78 15.95 10.39
CA ARG A 25 -37.11 14.77 9.80
C ARG A 25 -35.99 15.20 8.85
N ALA A 26 -36.18 16.23 8.01
CA ALA A 26 -35.14 16.77 7.15
C ALA A 26 -33.96 17.32 7.96
N ARG A 27 -34.22 18.10 9.02
CA ARG A 27 -33.20 18.64 9.93
C ARG A 27 -32.44 17.55 10.67
N ARG A 28 -33.14 16.50 11.17
CA ARG A 28 -32.49 15.32 11.79
C ARG A 28 -31.61 14.57 10.79
N ARG A 29 -32.05 14.40 9.52
CA ARG A 29 -31.24 13.78 8.46
C ARG A 29 -30.01 14.62 8.12
N GLN A 30 -30.14 15.94 8.05
CA GLN A 30 -29.00 16.84 7.82
C GLN A 30 -28.02 16.80 8.99
N LEU A 31 -28.53 16.89 10.24
CA LEU A 31 -27.68 16.77 11.43
C LEU A 31 -26.94 15.43 11.46
N GLY A 32 -27.63 14.32 11.15
CA GLY A 32 -27.01 13.00 11.06
C GLY A 32 -25.97 12.88 9.97
N LYS A 33 -26.13 13.61 8.83
CA LYS A 33 -25.07 13.71 7.81
C LYS A 33 -23.87 14.49 8.30
N VAL A 34 -24.10 15.66 8.91
CA VAL A 34 -23.03 16.50 9.48
C VAL A 34 -22.23 15.74 10.54
N VAL A 35 -22.92 15.10 11.50
CA VAL A 35 -22.26 14.30 12.55
C VAL A 35 -21.42 13.18 11.94
N ARG A 36 -21.95 12.44 10.96
CA ARG A 36 -21.17 11.38 10.28
C ARG A 36 -19.97 11.94 9.54
N THR A 37 -20.11 13.08 8.87
CA THR A 37 -18.99 13.72 8.17
C THR A 37 -17.93 14.20 9.14
N LEU A 38 -18.33 14.80 10.28
CA LEU A 38 -17.39 15.23 11.33
C LEU A 38 -16.67 14.05 11.98
N LEU A 39 -17.39 12.95 12.27
CA LEU A 39 -16.78 11.73 12.78
C LEU A 39 -15.78 11.12 11.75
N ALA A 40 -16.17 11.06 10.48
CA ALA A 40 -15.28 10.58 9.43
C ALA A 40 -14.03 11.47 9.30
N ALA A 41 -14.21 12.78 9.37
CA ALA A 41 -13.09 13.73 9.33
C ALA A 41 -12.18 13.59 10.57
N ALA A 42 -12.76 13.43 11.76
CA ALA A 42 -11.99 13.23 13.00
C ALA A 42 -11.18 11.92 12.95
N ILE A 43 -11.79 10.84 12.48
CA ILE A 43 -11.11 9.56 12.26
C ILE A 43 -9.98 9.71 11.23
N ALA A 44 -10.25 10.37 10.10
CA ALA A 44 -9.25 10.62 9.07
C ALA A 44 -8.06 11.43 9.61
N LEU A 45 -8.33 12.49 10.38
CA LEU A 45 -7.29 13.30 11.02
C LEU A 45 -6.46 12.49 12.03
N LEU A 46 -7.11 11.61 12.81
CA LEU A 46 -6.42 10.74 13.75
C LEU A 46 -5.43 9.78 13.03
N PHE A 47 -5.87 9.16 11.92
CA PHE A 47 -4.99 8.29 11.12
C PHE A 47 -3.93 9.07 10.34
N PHE A 48 -4.22 10.30 9.95
CA PHE A 48 -3.25 11.15 9.25
C PHE A 48 -2.19 11.74 10.20
N PHE A 49 -2.51 11.89 11.49
CA PHE A 49 -1.63 12.52 12.48
C PHE A 49 -0.23 11.92 12.57
N PRO A 50 -0.03 10.57 12.63
CA PRO A 50 1.32 10.00 12.66
C PRO A 50 2.15 10.33 11.40
N ILE A 51 1.52 10.34 10.23
CA ILE A 51 2.18 10.69 8.96
C ILE A 51 2.55 12.17 8.95
N PHE A 52 1.62 13.03 9.38
CA PHE A 52 1.85 14.46 9.54
C PHE A 52 2.98 14.73 10.53
N TRP A 53 2.98 14.05 11.69
CA TRP A 53 4.01 14.19 12.71
C TRP A 53 5.39 13.77 12.19
N TRP A 54 5.44 12.68 11.43
CA TRP A 54 6.66 12.23 10.77
C TRP A 54 7.19 13.26 9.77
N ALA A 55 6.33 13.74 8.89
CA ALA A 55 6.66 14.79 7.94
C ALA A 55 7.08 16.10 8.63
N LEU A 56 6.43 16.45 9.75
CA LEU A 56 6.80 17.62 10.54
C LEU A 56 8.22 17.49 11.11
N ASN A 57 8.60 16.31 11.61
CA ASN A 57 9.94 16.05 12.13
C ASN A 57 11.02 16.14 11.03
N SER A 58 10.69 15.94 9.77
CA SER A 58 11.63 16.09 8.65
C SER A 58 12.07 17.53 8.39
N ILE A 59 11.40 18.51 8.99
CA ILE A 59 11.73 19.94 8.87
C ILE A 59 12.05 20.59 10.22
N LYS A 60 12.08 19.83 11.32
CA LYS A 60 12.46 20.35 12.64
C LYS A 60 13.96 20.28 12.86
N PRO A 61 14.59 21.28 13.52
CA PRO A 61 15.94 21.16 14.06
C PRO A 61 16.03 20.04 15.10
N THR A 62 17.20 19.47 15.33
CA THR A 62 17.41 18.37 16.30
C THR A 62 16.90 18.73 17.69
N THR A 63 17.17 19.94 18.17
CA THR A 63 16.72 20.44 19.48
C THR A 63 15.22 20.41 19.65
N GLU A 64 14.46 20.70 18.57
CA GLU A 64 13.00 20.71 18.57
C GLU A 64 12.40 19.31 18.38
N ILE A 65 13.11 18.36 17.77
CA ILE A 65 12.68 16.95 17.66
C ILE A 65 12.58 16.31 19.04
N PHE A 66 13.54 16.60 19.93
CA PHE A 66 13.62 16.02 21.27
C PHE A 66 12.97 16.88 22.38
N ARG A 67 12.44 18.05 22.01
CA ARG A 67 11.82 18.95 23.00
C ARG A 67 10.57 18.39 23.63
N LEU A 68 10.45 18.49 24.94
CA LEU A 68 9.30 18.14 25.74
C LEU A 68 8.79 19.36 26.53
N PRO A 69 7.49 19.74 26.45
CA PRO A 69 6.46 19.19 25.57
C PRO A 69 6.74 19.50 24.09
N PRO A 70 6.19 18.69 23.16
CA PRO A 70 6.42 18.89 21.73
C PRO A 70 5.96 20.27 21.24
N SER A 71 6.82 20.97 20.50
CA SER A 71 6.53 22.28 19.93
C SER A 71 6.01 22.16 18.50
N PHE A 72 4.99 22.97 18.17
CA PHE A 72 4.52 23.18 16.79
C PHE A 72 5.03 24.50 16.22
N SER A 73 5.62 25.36 17.06
CA SER A 73 6.22 26.64 16.66
C SER A 73 7.74 26.54 16.76
N PHE A 74 8.40 26.47 15.63
CA PHE A 74 9.86 26.33 15.50
C PHE A 74 10.33 26.96 14.17
N ALA A 75 11.61 27.27 14.05
CA ALA A 75 12.20 27.67 12.78
C ALA A 75 12.42 26.43 11.89
N PRO A 76 11.72 26.28 10.76
CA PRO A 76 11.87 25.10 9.92
C PRO A 76 13.25 25.06 9.25
N THR A 77 13.79 23.85 9.11
CA THR A 77 15.06 23.61 8.39
C THR A 77 14.86 22.60 7.25
N LEU A 78 15.58 22.81 6.15
CA LEU A 78 15.63 21.85 5.03
C LEU A 78 16.99 21.13 4.98
N ASN A 79 17.83 21.28 6.02
CA ASN A 79 19.18 20.71 6.04
C ASN A 79 19.17 19.17 5.96
N TRP A 80 18.18 18.51 6.57
CA TRP A 80 17.98 17.06 6.46
C TRP A 80 17.80 16.62 5.00
N TYR A 81 16.99 17.35 4.24
CA TYR A 81 16.77 17.08 2.82
C TYR A 81 17.98 17.39 1.97
N ARG A 82 18.74 18.46 2.29
CA ARG A 82 19.99 18.77 1.59
C ARG A 82 21.01 17.65 1.72
N VAL A 83 21.15 17.05 2.91
CA VAL A 83 22.02 15.89 3.13
C VAL A 83 21.44 14.65 2.44
N VAL A 84 20.18 14.32 2.68
CA VAL A 84 19.53 13.12 2.15
C VAL A 84 19.51 13.13 0.61
N LEU A 85 19.35 14.30 -0.02
CA LEU A 85 19.44 14.43 -1.47
C LEU A 85 20.86 14.61 -2.01
N GLY A 86 21.88 14.60 -1.14
CA GLY A 86 23.27 14.64 -1.53
C GLY A 86 23.80 16.03 -1.94
N HIS A 87 23.11 17.11 -1.53
CA HIS A 87 23.51 18.47 -1.83
C HIS A 87 24.38 19.13 -0.74
N ALA A 88 24.55 18.47 0.40
CA ALA A 88 25.34 18.98 1.51
C ALA A 88 25.97 17.84 2.33
N ASP A 89 27.07 18.14 3.01
CA ASP A 89 27.70 17.26 3.96
C ASP A 89 27.07 17.48 5.36
N PRO A 90 26.74 16.42 6.12
CA PRO A 90 26.22 16.54 7.49
C PRO A 90 27.08 17.40 8.41
N THR A 91 28.39 17.39 8.20
CA THR A 91 29.35 18.14 9.02
C THR A 91 29.28 19.65 8.83
N GLN A 92 28.62 20.13 7.78
CA GLN A 92 28.44 21.57 7.50
C GLN A 92 27.39 22.24 8.38
N PHE A 93 26.60 21.46 9.11
CA PHE A 93 25.50 21.96 9.92
C PHE A 93 25.75 21.67 11.39
N ASN A 94 25.48 22.63 12.26
CA ASN A 94 25.44 22.42 13.71
C ASN A 94 24.09 21.80 14.12
N VAL A 95 24.01 21.34 15.36
CA VAL A 95 22.81 20.70 15.92
C VAL A 95 21.58 21.62 15.84
N ASP A 96 21.75 22.91 16.09
CA ASP A 96 20.67 23.91 16.09
C ASP A 96 20.14 24.17 14.68
N GLN A 97 20.96 23.96 13.65
CA GLN A 97 20.58 24.09 12.24
C GLN A 97 20.05 22.78 11.65
N GLY A 98 19.85 21.75 12.45
CA GLY A 98 19.46 20.44 11.98
C GLY A 98 20.66 19.62 11.49
N GLY A 99 21.84 19.82 12.05
CA GLY A 99 23.02 18.99 11.80
C GLY A 99 23.00 17.72 12.62
N ALA A 100 23.92 16.81 12.30
CA ALA A 100 24.09 15.57 13.05
C ALA A 100 24.48 15.86 14.50
N THR A 101 23.99 15.06 15.44
CA THR A 101 24.46 15.08 16.82
C THR A 101 25.92 14.67 16.85
N SER A 102 26.76 15.53 17.38
CA SER A 102 28.18 15.58 17.14
C SER A 102 29.04 14.40 17.67
N ALA A 103 28.49 13.43 18.34
CA ALA A 103 29.30 12.36 18.92
C ALA A 103 28.72 10.98 18.58
N GLY A 104 28.91 10.52 17.36
CA GLY A 104 28.62 9.13 17.02
C GLY A 104 27.60 8.85 15.92
N SER A 105 27.11 9.86 15.20
CA SER A 105 26.12 9.65 14.13
C SER A 105 26.65 8.78 12.98
N GLY A 106 27.95 8.69 12.78
CA GLY A 106 28.54 7.89 11.69
C GLY A 106 28.08 8.28 10.28
N VAL A 107 27.13 9.23 10.18
CA VAL A 107 26.59 9.71 8.91
C VAL A 107 27.59 10.74 8.35
N THR A 108 28.47 10.30 7.47
CA THR A 108 29.46 11.19 6.83
C THR A 108 28.92 11.79 5.55
N LYS A 109 28.42 10.96 4.64
CA LYS A 109 27.76 11.37 3.39
C LYS A 109 26.64 10.40 3.07
N PHE A 110 25.48 10.93 2.72
CA PHE A 110 24.34 10.13 2.34
C PHE A 110 23.67 10.71 1.09
N TYR A 111 23.39 9.86 0.14
CA TYR A 111 22.70 10.24 -1.08
C TYR A 111 21.58 9.24 -1.37
N SER A 112 20.34 9.65 -1.15
CA SER A 112 19.18 8.75 -1.18
C SER A 112 18.69 8.36 -2.57
N ILE A 113 19.02 9.14 -3.60
CA ILE A 113 18.48 8.92 -4.97
C ILE A 113 18.76 7.51 -5.49
N PRO A 114 19.98 6.92 -5.34
CA PRO A 114 20.22 5.53 -5.74
C PRO A 114 19.29 4.55 -5.02
N TYR A 115 19.06 4.71 -3.72
CA TYR A 115 18.21 3.82 -2.92
C TYR A 115 16.73 3.93 -3.32
N LEU A 116 16.24 5.14 -3.56
CA LEU A 116 14.90 5.38 -4.09
C LEU A 116 14.74 4.75 -5.48
N ARG A 117 15.72 4.94 -6.35
CA ARG A 117 15.73 4.31 -7.68
C ARG A 117 15.77 2.78 -7.58
N ASN A 118 16.62 2.23 -6.72
CA ASN A 118 16.74 0.79 -6.53
C ASN A 118 15.42 0.21 -6.03
N SER A 119 14.81 0.80 -4.99
CA SER A 119 13.51 0.37 -4.49
C SER A 119 12.42 0.44 -5.56
N PHE A 120 12.40 1.50 -6.37
CA PHE A 120 11.41 1.65 -7.45
C PHE A 120 11.63 0.62 -8.57
N LEU A 121 12.87 0.38 -8.96
CA LEU A 121 13.21 -0.64 -9.98
C LEU A 121 12.90 -2.05 -9.48
N VAL A 122 13.37 -2.40 -8.29
CA VAL A 122 13.13 -3.73 -7.71
C VAL A 122 11.63 -3.93 -7.48
N GLY A 123 10.94 -2.97 -6.85
CA GLY A 123 9.52 -3.03 -6.59
C GLY A 123 8.67 -3.06 -7.86
N GLY A 124 8.99 -2.22 -8.83
CA GLY A 124 8.26 -2.13 -10.10
C GLY A 124 8.42 -3.38 -10.97
N VAL A 125 9.66 -3.81 -11.18
CA VAL A 125 9.95 -4.98 -12.01
C VAL A 125 9.44 -6.27 -11.37
N SER A 126 9.64 -6.44 -10.04
CA SER A 126 9.09 -7.61 -9.34
C SER A 126 7.57 -7.63 -9.37
N THR A 127 6.89 -6.48 -9.23
CA THR A 127 5.43 -6.39 -9.37
C THR A 127 4.97 -6.81 -10.75
N LEU A 128 5.64 -6.35 -11.80
CA LEU A 128 5.34 -6.77 -13.18
C LEU A 128 5.49 -8.28 -13.35
N LEU A 129 6.59 -8.86 -12.87
CA LEU A 129 6.84 -10.31 -12.95
C LEU A 129 5.80 -11.09 -12.11
N VAL A 130 5.44 -10.60 -10.93
CA VAL A 130 4.37 -11.20 -10.10
C VAL A 130 3.07 -11.25 -10.90
N LEU A 131 2.65 -10.16 -11.53
CA LEU A 131 1.42 -10.14 -12.32
C LEU A 131 1.50 -11.05 -13.53
N LEU A 132 2.63 -11.07 -14.25
CA LEU A 132 2.84 -11.94 -15.40
C LEU A 132 2.74 -13.42 -15.04
N LEU A 133 3.20 -13.82 -13.87
CA LEU A 133 3.16 -15.21 -13.39
C LEU A 133 1.81 -15.54 -12.70
N ALA A 134 1.34 -14.67 -11.83
CA ALA A 134 0.14 -14.91 -11.02
C ALA A 134 -1.15 -14.86 -11.84
N THR A 135 -1.22 -14.00 -12.86
CA THR A 135 -2.44 -13.84 -13.67
C THR A 135 -2.82 -15.13 -14.42
N PRO A 136 -1.94 -15.73 -15.22
CA PRO A 136 -2.26 -16.99 -15.91
C PRO A 136 -2.44 -18.15 -14.90
N ALA A 137 -1.68 -18.19 -13.81
CA ALA A 137 -1.83 -19.21 -12.79
C ALA A 137 -3.22 -19.15 -12.10
N ALA A 138 -3.66 -17.95 -11.71
CA ALA A 138 -4.97 -17.74 -11.11
C ALA A 138 -6.11 -18.02 -12.11
N TYR A 139 -5.97 -17.58 -13.37
CA TYR A 139 -6.93 -17.91 -14.42
C TYR A 139 -7.05 -19.43 -14.62
N ALA A 140 -5.91 -20.14 -14.69
CA ALA A 140 -5.90 -21.58 -14.84
C ALA A 140 -6.59 -22.27 -13.65
N LEU A 141 -6.30 -21.86 -12.43
CA LEU A 141 -6.95 -22.37 -11.22
C LEU A 141 -8.47 -22.10 -11.21
N SER A 142 -8.91 -20.96 -11.74
CA SER A 142 -10.33 -20.61 -11.79
C SER A 142 -11.11 -21.37 -12.87
N ARG A 143 -10.54 -21.55 -14.05
CA ARG A 143 -11.24 -22.05 -15.25
C ARG A 143 -11.09 -23.54 -15.50
N PHE A 144 -9.90 -24.09 -15.24
CA PHE A 144 -9.69 -25.52 -15.52
C PHE A 144 -10.19 -26.40 -14.37
N ARG A 145 -10.82 -27.53 -14.74
CA ARG A 145 -11.26 -28.55 -13.78
C ARG A 145 -10.06 -29.34 -13.26
N MET A 146 -9.45 -28.87 -12.17
CA MET A 146 -8.33 -29.55 -11.52
C MET A 146 -8.82 -30.39 -10.34
N ARG A 147 -8.48 -31.68 -10.33
CA ARG A 147 -8.89 -32.62 -9.26
C ARG A 147 -8.44 -32.17 -7.87
N ARG A 148 -7.26 -31.48 -7.77
CA ARG A 148 -6.65 -31.02 -6.51
C ARG A 148 -6.56 -29.49 -6.42
N ARG A 149 -7.52 -28.76 -6.99
CA ARG A 149 -7.51 -27.29 -6.99
C ARG A 149 -7.32 -26.70 -5.59
N LYS A 150 -8.07 -27.23 -4.59
CA LYS A 150 -8.00 -26.74 -3.20
C LYS A 150 -6.63 -27.00 -2.57
N ASP A 151 -6.04 -28.17 -2.82
CA ASP A 151 -4.73 -28.53 -2.30
C ASP A 151 -3.64 -27.66 -2.91
N ILE A 152 -3.70 -27.38 -4.22
CA ILE A 152 -2.79 -26.46 -4.91
C ILE A 152 -2.91 -25.05 -4.35
N ALA A 153 -4.12 -24.52 -4.20
CA ALA A 153 -4.35 -23.20 -3.63
C ALA A 153 -3.84 -23.13 -2.17
N PHE A 154 -4.10 -24.16 -1.37
CA PHE A 154 -3.58 -24.27 0.00
C PHE A 154 -2.05 -24.34 0.02
N TRP A 155 -1.44 -25.13 -0.87
CA TRP A 155 0.02 -25.21 -0.97
C TRP A 155 0.64 -23.86 -1.35
N ILE A 156 0.04 -23.12 -2.30
CA ILE A 156 0.47 -21.78 -2.65
C ILE A 156 0.39 -20.84 -1.43
N LEU A 157 -0.72 -20.89 -0.68
CA LEU A 157 -0.91 -20.07 0.52
C LEU A 157 0.12 -20.43 1.61
N SER A 158 0.42 -21.71 1.79
CA SER A 158 1.35 -22.18 2.83
C SER A 158 2.76 -21.61 2.68
N GLN A 159 3.19 -21.26 1.46
CA GLN A 159 4.46 -20.59 1.22
C GLN A 159 4.54 -19.22 1.92
N ARG A 160 3.40 -18.54 2.07
CA ARG A 160 3.32 -17.24 2.75
C ARG A 160 3.41 -17.36 4.27
N MET A 161 3.16 -18.54 4.82
CA MET A 161 3.22 -18.80 6.27
C MET A 161 4.66 -19.02 6.76
N MET A 162 5.60 -19.29 5.86
CA MET A 162 7.01 -19.46 6.22
C MET A 162 7.62 -18.10 6.61
N PRO A 163 8.21 -17.97 7.81
CA PRO A 163 8.90 -16.74 8.20
C PRO A 163 10.06 -16.43 7.23
N PRO A 164 10.16 -15.20 6.68
CA PRO A 164 11.22 -14.84 5.72
C PRO A 164 12.64 -15.11 6.24
N VAL A 165 12.85 -15.01 7.56
CA VAL A 165 14.16 -15.26 8.19
C VAL A 165 14.65 -16.70 7.97
N VAL A 166 13.74 -17.68 7.88
CA VAL A 166 14.09 -19.09 7.64
C VAL A 166 14.66 -19.27 6.23
N ALA A 167 14.13 -18.51 5.26
CA ALA A 167 14.60 -18.53 3.88
C ALA A 167 15.89 -17.72 3.67
N ALA A 168 16.20 -16.76 4.55
CA ALA A 168 17.28 -15.81 4.37
C ALA A 168 18.66 -16.50 4.18
N PHE A 169 19.02 -17.41 5.07
CA PHE A 169 20.33 -18.10 5.02
C PHE A 169 20.47 -19.05 3.81
N PRO A 170 19.51 -19.92 3.51
CA PRO A 170 19.55 -20.72 2.28
C PRO A 170 19.64 -19.86 1.01
N LEU A 171 18.85 -18.79 0.90
CA LEU A 171 18.89 -17.90 -0.24
C LEU A 171 20.23 -17.19 -0.37
N PHE A 172 20.79 -16.70 0.74
CA PHE A 172 22.13 -16.12 0.74
C PHE A 172 23.17 -17.12 0.21
N THR A 173 23.13 -18.37 0.67
CA THR A 173 24.10 -19.40 0.25
C THR A 173 23.96 -19.73 -1.25
N ILE A 174 22.74 -19.86 -1.74
CA ILE A 174 22.45 -20.12 -3.16
C ILE A 174 22.91 -18.93 -4.01
N PHE A 175 22.54 -17.71 -3.64
CA PHE A 175 22.87 -16.50 -4.41
C PHE A 175 24.36 -16.20 -4.40
N ARG A 176 25.04 -16.53 -3.30
CA ARG A 176 26.52 -16.46 -3.27
C ARG A 176 27.16 -17.40 -4.28
N LYS A 177 26.65 -18.64 -4.43
CA LYS A 177 27.17 -19.60 -5.40
C LYS A 177 26.86 -19.22 -6.85
N LEU A 178 25.79 -18.47 -7.09
CA LEU A 178 25.35 -18.01 -8.38
C LEU A 178 25.92 -16.62 -8.75
N ASP A 179 26.68 -15.98 -7.88
CA ASP A 179 27.14 -14.59 -8.00
C ASP A 179 25.98 -13.58 -8.17
N TRP A 180 24.85 -13.86 -7.51
CA TRP A 180 23.65 -13.04 -7.53
C TRP A 180 23.46 -12.16 -6.31
N LEU A 181 24.39 -12.22 -5.33
CA LEU A 181 24.39 -11.28 -4.23
C LEU A 181 24.65 -9.87 -4.75
N ASP A 182 23.99 -8.89 -4.13
CA ASP A 182 24.12 -7.47 -4.46
C ASP A 182 23.83 -7.15 -5.94
N THR A 183 22.84 -7.85 -6.53
CA THR A 183 22.43 -7.68 -7.92
C THR A 183 20.92 -7.44 -8.02
N TYR A 184 20.50 -6.69 -9.07
CA TYR A 184 19.08 -6.46 -9.32
C TYR A 184 18.32 -7.75 -9.61
N GLN A 185 18.90 -8.68 -10.39
CA GLN A 185 18.24 -9.95 -10.70
C GLN A 185 17.97 -10.77 -9.44
N GLY A 186 18.92 -10.82 -8.51
CA GLY A 186 18.74 -11.52 -7.22
C GLY A 186 17.59 -10.93 -6.42
N LEU A 187 17.59 -9.62 -6.19
CA LEU A 187 16.50 -8.95 -5.44
C LEU A 187 15.16 -9.09 -6.15
N ILE A 188 15.08 -8.84 -7.45
CA ILE A 188 13.83 -8.92 -8.22
C ILE A 188 13.25 -10.33 -8.15
N LEU A 189 14.09 -11.37 -8.29
CA LEU A 189 13.63 -12.75 -8.20
C LEU A 189 13.04 -13.07 -6.82
N VAL A 190 13.73 -12.68 -5.74
CA VAL A 190 13.25 -12.94 -4.39
C VAL A 190 11.96 -12.17 -4.09
N HIS A 191 11.88 -10.88 -4.44
CA HIS A 191 10.67 -10.09 -4.26
C HIS A 191 9.50 -10.64 -5.07
N THR A 192 9.77 -11.17 -6.27
CA THR A 192 8.76 -11.88 -7.08
C THR A 192 8.29 -13.14 -6.38
N ALA A 193 9.22 -13.99 -5.91
CA ALA A 193 8.91 -15.28 -5.29
C ALA A 193 8.05 -15.12 -4.02
N ILE A 194 8.38 -14.16 -3.14
CA ILE A 194 7.62 -13.95 -1.89
C ILE A 194 6.26 -13.32 -2.10
N ASN A 195 6.06 -12.55 -3.18
CA ASN A 195 4.79 -11.87 -3.45
C ASN A 195 3.86 -12.66 -4.37
N ALA A 196 4.38 -13.56 -5.21
CA ALA A 196 3.59 -14.35 -6.14
C ALA A 196 2.45 -15.17 -5.47
N PRO A 197 2.65 -15.87 -4.32
CA PRO A 197 1.58 -16.64 -3.69
C PRO A 197 0.35 -15.81 -3.35
N LEU A 198 0.54 -14.65 -2.75
CA LEU A 198 -0.57 -13.75 -2.39
C LEU A 198 -1.26 -13.21 -3.64
N ALA A 199 -0.49 -12.84 -4.65
CA ALA A 199 -1.03 -12.33 -5.90
C ALA A 199 -1.89 -13.38 -6.63
N VAL A 200 -1.46 -14.65 -6.66
CA VAL A 200 -2.26 -15.75 -7.23
C VAL A 200 -3.60 -15.88 -6.50
N LEU A 201 -3.61 -15.85 -5.18
CA LEU A 201 -4.84 -16.01 -4.39
C LEU A 201 -5.79 -14.82 -4.54
N LEU A 202 -5.25 -13.59 -4.55
CA LEU A 202 -6.05 -12.41 -4.78
C LEU A 202 -6.68 -12.43 -6.16
N LEU A 203 -5.89 -12.71 -7.19
CA LEU A 203 -6.39 -12.78 -8.57
C LEU A 203 -7.36 -13.95 -8.76
N LEU A 204 -7.16 -15.07 -8.08
CA LEU A 204 -8.08 -16.21 -8.11
C LEU A 204 -9.49 -15.81 -7.68
N SER A 205 -9.63 -15.02 -6.60
CA SER A 205 -10.93 -14.53 -6.16
C SER A 205 -11.60 -13.63 -7.22
N PHE A 206 -10.84 -12.74 -7.85
CA PHE A 206 -11.37 -11.90 -8.93
C PHE A 206 -11.76 -12.71 -10.16
N PHE A 207 -11.00 -13.74 -10.55
CA PHE A 207 -11.39 -14.61 -11.67
C PHE A 207 -12.59 -15.49 -11.34
N ASP A 208 -12.77 -15.91 -10.09
CA ASP A 208 -13.90 -16.71 -9.67
C ASP A 208 -15.23 -15.91 -9.67
N GLU A 209 -15.16 -14.57 -9.54
CA GLU A 209 -16.33 -13.69 -9.66
C GLU A 209 -16.79 -13.48 -11.11
N VAL A 210 -15.96 -13.76 -12.12
CA VAL A 210 -16.30 -13.60 -13.54
C VAL A 210 -17.15 -14.81 -14.00
N PRO A 211 -18.38 -14.60 -14.53
CA PRO A 211 -19.20 -15.68 -15.08
C PRO A 211 -18.47 -16.46 -16.19
N ARG A 212 -18.58 -17.79 -16.18
CA ARG A 212 -17.93 -18.65 -17.18
C ARG A 212 -18.54 -18.51 -18.56
N GLU A 213 -19.78 -18.12 -18.62
CA GLU A 213 -20.56 -17.87 -19.84
C GLU A 213 -19.88 -16.82 -20.74
N LEU A 214 -19.06 -15.93 -20.18
CA LEU A 214 -18.29 -14.94 -20.95
C LEU A 214 -17.14 -15.58 -21.72
N ASP A 215 -16.46 -16.57 -21.13
CA ASP A 215 -15.45 -17.38 -21.82
C ASP A 215 -16.10 -18.19 -22.94
N ASP A 216 -17.27 -18.82 -22.65
CA ASP A 216 -17.99 -19.68 -23.60
C ASP A 216 -18.55 -18.86 -24.77
N ALA A 217 -19.14 -17.68 -24.52
CA ALA A 217 -19.60 -16.77 -25.56
C ALA A 217 -18.48 -16.32 -26.48
N ALA A 218 -17.33 -15.92 -25.92
CA ALA A 218 -16.17 -15.55 -26.75
C ALA A 218 -15.67 -16.70 -27.62
N MET A 219 -15.72 -17.95 -27.12
CA MET A 219 -15.34 -19.12 -27.91
C MET A 219 -16.35 -19.44 -29.01
N VAL A 220 -17.66 -19.21 -28.78
CA VAL A 220 -18.71 -19.33 -29.82
C VAL A 220 -18.48 -18.28 -30.92
N ASP A 221 -18.05 -17.07 -30.56
CA ASP A 221 -17.69 -16.00 -31.50
C ASP A 221 -16.35 -16.27 -32.25
N GLY A 222 -15.73 -17.46 -32.06
CA GLY A 222 -14.53 -17.90 -32.77
C GLY A 222 -13.22 -17.56 -32.09
N ALA A 223 -13.22 -17.00 -30.87
CA ALA A 223 -12.00 -16.77 -30.14
C ALA A 223 -11.41 -18.10 -29.61
N SER A 224 -10.09 -18.24 -29.65
CA SER A 224 -9.40 -19.29 -28.91
C SER A 224 -9.53 -19.07 -27.38
N ARG A 225 -9.27 -20.09 -26.57
CA ARG A 225 -9.25 -19.93 -25.08
C ARG A 225 -8.32 -18.83 -24.62
N PHE A 226 -7.16 -18.69 -25.24
CA PHE A 226 -6.23 -17.59 -24.97
C PHE A 226 -6.79 -16.25 -25.46
N GLY A 227 -7.51 -16.25 -26.58
CA GLY A 227 -8.24 -15.07 -27.07
C GLY A 227 -9.30 -14.60 -26.09
N ALA A 228 -10.17 -15.51 -25.61
CA ALA A 228 -11.18 -15.23 -24.59
C ALA A 228 -10.55 -14.69 -23.30
N PHE A 229 -9.47 -15.31 -22.80
CA PHE A 229 -8.72 -14.81 -21.65
C PHE A 229 -8.22 -13.37 -21.88
N ARG A 230 -7.52 -13.10 -22.98
CA ARG A 230 -6.88 -11.81 -23.23
C ARG A 230 -7.84 -10.69 -23.54
N GLN A 231 -8.88 -10.97 -24.35
CA GLN A 231 -9.75 -9.93 -24.90
C GLN A 231 -10.98 -9.68 -24.03
N VAL A 232 -11.46 -10.70 -23.31
CA VAL A 232 -12.69 -10.62 -22.51
C VAL A 232 -12.36 -10.63 -21.02
N VAL A 233 -11.82 -11.73 -20.51
CA VAL A 233 -11.70 -11.96 -19.05
C VAL A 233 -10.74 -10.98 -18.39
N LEU A 234 -9.57 -10.68 -19.00
CA LEU A 234 -8.64 -9.70 -18.46
C LEU A 234 -9.23 -8.29 -18.32
N ASN A 235 -10.15 -7.92 -19.23
CA ASN A 235 -10.84 -6.64 -19.14
C ASN A 235 -11.79 -6.56 -17.93
N TYR A 236 -12.43 -7.69 -17.56
CA TYR A 236 -13.26 -7.76 -16.37
C TYR A 236 -12.44 -7.65 -15.08
N VAL A 237 -11.32 -8.36 -15.00
CA VAL A 237 -10.48 -8.42 -13.78
C VAL A 237 -9.43 -7.32 -13.67
N ARG A 238 -9.43 -6.32 -14.58
CA ARG A 238 -8.43 -5.22 -14.56
C ARG A 238 -8.38 -4.45 -13.24
N GLY A 239 -9.52 -4.32 -12.54
CA GLY A 239 -9.57 -3.74 -11.19
C GLY A 239 -8.83 -4.60 -10.18
N GLY A 240 -9.02 -5.92 -10.25
CA GLY A 240 -8.30 -6.91 -9.44
C GLY A 240 -6.79 -6.92 -9.75
N LEU A 241 -6.42 -6.84 -11.03
CA LEU A 241 -5.01 -6.70 -11.44
C LEU A 241 -4.38 -5.45 -10.85
N ALA A 242 -5.08 -4.31 -10.93
CA ALA A 242 -4.61 -3.04 -10.37
C ALA A 242 -4.44 -3.11 -8.84
N ALA A 243 -5.41 -3.67 -8.13
CA ALA A 243 -5.34 -3.87 -6.68
C ALA A 243 -4.17 -4.77 -6.28
N THR A 244 -4.01 -5.89 -7.00
CA THR A 244 -2.90 -6.83 -6.79
C THR A 244 -1.55 -6.18 -7.08
N ALA A 245 -1.44 -5.36 -8.14
CA ALA A 245 -0.24 -4.60 -8.46
C ALA A 245 0.16 -3.65 -7.32
N VAL A 246 -0.80 -2.89 -6.79
CA VAL A 246 -0.55 -1.97 -5.67
C VAL A 246 -0.05 -2.72 -4.44
N LEU A 247 -0.70 -3.83 -4.08
CA LEU A 247 -0.29 -4.62 -2.92
C LEU A 247 1.09 -5.25 -3.11
N ALA A 248 1.37 -5.85 -4.28
CA ALA A 248 2.68 -6.44 -4.58
C ALA A 248 3.79 -5.38 -4.54
N PHE A 249 3.52 -4.19 -5.08
CA PHE A 249 4.47 -3.07 -5.04
C PHE A 249 4.73 -2.60 -3.60
N ILE A 250 3.68 -2.40 -2.79
CA ILE A 250 3.81 -1.98 -1.39
C ILE A 250 4.59 -3.02 -0.58
N PHE A 251 4.31 -4.30 -0.74
CA PHE A 251 5.06 -5.35 -0.04
C PHE A 251 6.52 -5.41 -0.47
N SER A 252 6.79 -5.27 -1.77
CA SER A 252 8.16 -5.20 -2.27
C SER A 252 8.89 -3.94 -1.79
N TRP A 253 8.21 -2.78 -1.77
CA TRP A 253 8.76 -1.52 -1.31
C TRP A 253 9.17 -1.54 0.16
N ASN A 254 8.39 -2.23 1.01
CA ASN A 254 8.62 -2.32 2.45
C ASN A 254 9.45 -3.55 2.85
N GLU A 255 9.90 -4.36 1.89
CA GLU A 255 10.72 -5.53 2.19
C GLU A 255 12.12 -5.07 2.66
N PHE A 256 12.47 -5.48 3.86
CA PHE A 256 13.72 -5.10 4.53
C PHE A 256 14.67 -6.28 4.71
N LEU A 257 14.17 -7.40 5.25
CA LEU A 257 15.01 -8.47 5.76
C LEU A 257 15.82 -9.18 4.67
N LEU A 258 15.14 -9.61 3.60
CA LEU A 258 15.81 -10.32 2.50
C LEU A 258 16.67 -9.35 1.70
N SER A 259 16.23 -8.09 1.55
CA SER A 259 17.05 -7.05 0.94
C SER A 259 18.32 -6.80 1.74
N LEU A 260 18.24 -6.74 3.08
CA LEU A 260 19.40 -6.56 3.96
C LEU A 260 20.37 -7.74 3.84
N VAL A 261 19.88 -8.97 3.83
CA VAL A 261 20.71 -10.18 3.80
C VAL A 261 21.36 -10.39 2.43
N LEU A 262 20.68 -10.02 1.35
CA LEU A 262 21.13 -10.29 -0.02
C LEU A 262 21.91 -9.14 -0.67
N THR A 263 22.06 -7.99 0.03
CA THR A 263 22.83 -6.84 -0.49
C THR A 263 23.98 -6.48 0.45
N THR A 264 25.09 -6.03 -0.13
CA THR A 264 26.31 -5.67 0.61
C THR A 264 26.72 -4.19 0.43
N GLY A 265 25.88 -3.39 -0.25
CA GLY A 265 26.08 -1.94 -0.36
C GLY A 265 25.88 -1.35 -1.75
N ARG A 266 25.99 -2.12 -2.84
CA ARG A 266 25.87 -1.60 -4.20
C ARG A 266 24.42 -1.37 -4.61
N ILE A 267 23.52 -2.30 -4.24
CA ILE A 267 22.09 -2.26 -4.60
C ILE A 267 21.24 -2.35 -3.33
N GLN A 268 21.32 -1.34 -2.50
CA GLN A 268 20.46 -1.25 -1.31
C GLN A 268 19.11 -0.58 -1.65
N THR A 269 18.06 -1.05 -0.97
CA THR A 269 16.71 -0.46 -1.03
C THR A 269 16.54 0.60 0.06
N VAL A 270 15.48 1.42 -0.03
CA VAL A 270 15.18 2.45 0.96
C VAL A 270 15.04 1.90 2.39
N PRO A 271 14.33 0.78 2.67
CA PRO A 271 14.29 0.22 4.01
C PRO A 271 15.67 -0.14 4.56
N VAL A 272 16.55 -0.73 3.73
CA VAL A 272 17.93 -1.06 4.13
C VAL A 272 18.74 0.20 4.38
N ALA A 273 18.67 1.18 3.49
CA ALA A 273 19.34 2.47 3.67
C ALA A 273 18.85 3.21 4.91
N SER A 274 17.56 3.12 5.24
CA SER A 274 16.99 3.74 6.45
C SER A 274 17.60 3.19 7.75
N SER A 275 18.03 1.93 7.77
CA SER A 275 18.63 1.33 8.95
C SER A 275 20.01 1.94 9.29
N THR A 276 20.69 2.59 8.35
CA THR A 276 21.98 3.25 8.59
C THR A 276 21.86 4.48 9.49
N PHE A 277 20.66 5.08 9.58
CA PHE A 277 20.40 6.20 10.48
C PHE A 277 20.12 5.78 11.93
N THR A 278 20.09 4.49 12.21
CA THR A 278 19.96 3.94 13.57
C THR A 278 21.21 3.18 13.91
N THR A 279 22.00 3.73 14.84
CA THR A 279 23.25 3.15 15.33
C THR A 279 23.05 2.60 16.75
N ALA A 280 24.07 1.94 17.29
CA ALA A 280 24.08 1.48 18.68
C ALA A 280 24.03 2.66 19.69
N PHE A 281 24.39 3.87 19.27
CA PHE A 281 24.53 5.03 20.14
C PHE A 281 23.41 6.05 19.98
N ALA A 282 22.82 6.18 18.79
CA ALA A 282 21.80 7.19 18.50
C ALA A 282 20.97 6.85 17.27
N THR A 283 19.78 7.41 17.19
CA THR A 283 18.94 7.44 15.99
C THR A 283 18.88 8.87 15.46
N GLU A 284 19.25 9.05 14.21
CA GLU A 284 19.21 10.33 13.49
C GLU A 284 17.82 10.60 12.94
N TRP A 285 16.91 11.01 13.82
CA TRP A 285 15.49 11.17 13.51
C TRP A 285 15.20 12.14 12.37
N GLY A 286 15.97 13.21 12.24
CA GLY A 286 15.79 14.20 11.17
C GLY A 286 16.07 13.62 9.78
N TYR A 287 17.20 12.91 9.62
CA TYR A 287 17.53 12.23 8.36
C TYR A 287 16.54 11.09 8.06
N LEU A 288 16.21 10.30 9.08
CA LEU A 288 15.23 9.21 8.94
C LEU A 288 13.86 9.73 8.52
N ALA A 289 13.42 10.85 9.13
CA ALA A 289 12.14 11.49 8.77
C ALA A 289 12.18 12.09 7.35
N ALA A 290 13.29 12.71 6.94
CA ALA A 290 13.45 13.26 5.60
C ALA A 290 13.48 12.17 4.53
N LEU A 291 14.24 11.07 4.75
CA LEU A 291 14.24 9.92 3.84
C LEU A 291 12.88 9.25 3.76
N GLY A 292 12.23 9.00 4.91
CA GLY A 292 10.90 8.41 4.98
C GLY A 292 9.86 9.25 4.26
N THR A 293 9.86 10.57 4.46
CA THR A 293 8.94 11.48 3.77
C THR A 293 9.21 11.50 2.26
N SER A 294 10.47 11.53 1.84
CA SER A 294 10.84 11.45 0.42
C SER A 294 10.40 10.13 -0.22
N SER A 295 10.41 9.03 0.53
CA SER A 295 10.01 7.70 0.06
C SER A 295 8.51 7.54 -0.17
N ILE A 296 7.68 8.44 0.37
CA ILE A 296 6.24 8.46 0.11
C ILE A 296 5.94 8.86 -1.34
N ILE A 297 6.77 9.73 -1.94
CA ILE A 297 6.54 10.27 -3.27
C ILE A 297 6.46 9.18 -4.35
N PRO A 298 7.45 8.25 -4.48
CA PRO A 298 7.37 7.18 -5.47
C PRO A 298 6.16 6.25 -5.28
N ILE A 299 5.80 5.93 -4.04
CA ILE A 299 4.62 5.12 -3.73
C ILE A 299 3.36 5.83 -4.19
N PHE A 300 3.23 7.12 -3.85
CA PHE A 300 2.08 7.93 -4.20
C PHE A 300 1.92 8.05 -5.72
N VAL A 301 3.02 8.31 -6.43
CA VAL A 301 3.04 8.34 -7.90
C VAL A 301 2.59 6.99 -8.47
N PHE A 302 3.10 5.87 -7.95
CA PHE A 302 2.68 4.55 -8.41
C PHE A 302 1.17 4.32 -8.20
N ILE A 303 0.64 4.67 -7.03
CA ILE A 303 -0.80 4.55 -6.74
C ILE A 303 -1.62 5.43 -7.69
N LEU A 304 -1.19 6.69 -7.96
CA LEU A 304 -1.86 7.59 -8.90
C LEU A 304 -1.92 7.03 -10.32
N LEU A 305 -0.87 6.35 -10.77
CA LEU A 305 -0.86 5.71 -12.10
C LEU A 305 -1.85 4.56 -12.21
N VAL A 306 -2.06 3.82 -11.11
CA VAL A 306 -2.88 2.60 -11.09
C VAL A 306 -4.34 2.89 -10.67
N GLN A 307 -4.62 3.95 -9.91
CA GLN A 307 -5.92 4.26 -9.30
C GLN A 307 -7.10 4.29 -10.30
N ARG A 308 -6.88 4.75 -11.54
CA ARG A 308 -7.93 4.80 -12.57
C ARG A 308 -8.53 3.42 -12.89
N HIS A 309 -7.78 2.35 -12.65
CA HIS A 309 -8.22 0.97 -12.84
C HIS A 309 -8.90 0.41 -11.59
N LEU A 310 -8.51 0.88 -10.37
CA LEU A 310 -9.10 0.49 -9.11
C LEU A 310 -10.57 0.91 -9.00
N VAL A 311 -10.87 2.19 -9.30
CA VAL A 311 -12.23 2.75 -9.15
C VAL A 311 -13.24 2.04 -10.03
N ARG A 312 -12.86 1.67 -11.27
CA ARG A 312 -13.76 0.97 -12.20
C ARG A 312 -14.04 -0.48 -11.79
N GLY A 313 -13.13 -1.15 -11.09
CA GLY A 313 -13.34 -2.52 -10.60
C GLY A 313 -14.27 -2.60 -9.39
N LEU A 314 -14.16 -1.63 -8.46
CA LEU A 314 -14.98 -1.59 -7.26
C LEU A 314 -16.45 -1.20 -7.54
N THR A 315 -16.72 -0.42 -8.59
CA THR A 315 -18.07 0.00 -8.94
C THR A 315 -18.87 -1.09 -9.65
N LEU A 316 -18.24 -2.02 -10.35
CA LEU A 316 -18.90 -3.15 -11.00
C LEU A 316 -19.34 -4.23 -10.00
N GLY A 317 -18.67 -4.34 -8.84
CA GLY A 317 -19.05 -5.25 -7.75
C GLY A 317 -20.09 -4.69 -6.76
N ALA A 318 -20.36 -3.38 -6.80
CA ALA A 318 -21.28 -2.71 -5.86
C ALA A 318 -22.75 -2.66 -6.36
N VAL A 319 -23.02 -3.10 -7.58
CA VAL A 319 -24.39 -3.22 -8.12
C VAL A 319 -24.80 -4.70 -8.05
N LYS A 320 -25.24 -5.11 -6.88
CA LYS A 320 -26.06 -6.29 -6.65
C LYS A 320 -27.45 -5.84 -6.23
#